data_cd88cb7ff796d2ef4d75c5fd69155b7a
#
_entry.id   cd88cb7ff796d2ef4d75c5fd69155b7a
#
_cell.length_a   1.000
_cell.length_b   1.000
_cell.length_c   1.000
_cell.angle_alpha   90.00
_cell.angle_beta   90.00
_cell.angle_gamma   90.00
#
_symmetry.space_group_name_H-M   'P 1'
#
loop_
_entity.id
_entity.type
_entity.pdbx_description
1 polymer ?
#
loop_
_entity_poly.entity_id
_entity_poly.type
_entity_poly.pdbx_seq_one_letter_code
_entity_poly.pdbx_strand_id
1 'polypeptide(L)'
;AAYFLRRAGMAVTVFEKNDALGGVVRHVIPEFRIPGTSIDKDAALLEKMGVEVRLNTEVKDTAALKAEGFTTVILAVGASEPGVLRLEQGEAKNALEFLADFKANDGKLDIGKNVVVIGGGNTAMDTARAAKRTTGVEHVYLVYRRTKRYMPADEEELVMAVEDGVEFMELLSPVKHENGKLICEVMVLGDMDASGRRGVVKTGELKEIPADTVIAAVGEKVPTALYEANGINVNDRGRALVNEETLETNVENVYVVGDGLGGPATVVEGIRDGLKAAQAVIGETLVRDFDAETDEAVVYERKGNLEDVREDSTEAKRCLNCAGICENCKEVCPNRANVAIKVPGLEKHQIIHVDYMCNECGNCKSFCPYDSAPYLDKFTLFMDENDMADSKNQGFTVLDKDTVHCKVRFCGEILDWTLGEETKIPEALQKVMETVCKDYTYLLR
;
A
#
# COMPACT_ATOMS: atom_id res chain seq x y z
N ALA A 1 -5.52 -16.43 -11.75
CA ALA A 1 -5.91 -17.44 -12.73
C ALA A 1 -7.01 -18.36 -12.19
N ALA A 2 -6.79 -19.09 -11.10
CA ALA A 2 -7.72 -20.09 -10.57
C ALA A 2 -9.17 -19.58 -10.41
N TYR A 3 -9.34 -18.40 -9.83
CA TYR A 3 -10.64 -17.74 -9.69
C TYR A 3 -11.36 -17.57 -11.04
N PHE A 4 -10.68 -17.08 -12.06
CA PHE A 4 -11.28 -16.81 -13.37
C PHE A 4 -11.61 -18.10 -14.12
N LEU A 5 -10.72 -19.08 -14.10
CA LEU A 5 -10.96 -20.39 -14.70
C LEU A 5 -12.15 -21.11 -14.04
N ARG A 6 -12.23 -21.03 -12.71
CA ARG A 6 -13.33 -21.66 -11.98
C ARG A 6 -14.67 -21.00 -12.26
N ARG A 7 -14.71 -19.67 -12.41
CA ARG A 7 -15.90 -18.95 -12.85
C ARG A 7 -16.39 -19.37 -14.23
N ALA A 8 -15.47 -19.72 -15.12
CA ALA A 8 -15.79 -20.28 -16.45
C ALA A 8 -16.17 -21.78 -16.41
N GLY A 9 -16.31 -22.37 -15.22
CA GLY A 9 -16.75 -23.77 -15.06
C GLY A 9 -15.64 -24.81 -15.19
N MET A 10 -14.38 -24.42 -15.35
CA MET A 10 -13.26 -25.35 -15.48
C MET A 10 -12.93 -26.03 -14.16
N ALA A 11 -12.46 -27.27 -14.19
CA ALA A 11 -11.85 -27.93 -13.04
C ALA A 11 -10.45 -27.35 -12.82
N VAL A 12 -10.16 -26.91 -11.59
CA VAL A 12 -8.89 -26.25 -11.25
C VAL A 12 -8.31 -26.89 -9.99
N THR A 13 -7.02 -27.26 -10.07
CA THR A 13 -6.21 -27.67 -8.92
C THR A 13 -5.06 -26.70 -8.75
N VAL A 14 -4.87 -26.18 -7.54
CA VAL A 14 -3.73 -25.35 -7.15
C VAL A 14 -2.75 -26.21 -6.35
N PHE A 15 -1.52 -26.26 -6.82
CA PHE A 15 -0.40 -26.88 -6.10
C PHE A 15 0.41 -25.79 -5.40
N GLU A 16 0.56 -25.88 -4.10
CA GLU A 16 1.33 -24.95 -3.28
C GLU A 16 2.39 -25.71 -2.47
N LYS A 17 3.65 -25.29 -2.57
CA LYS A 17 4.76 -25.91 -1.85
C LYS A 17 4.73 -25.68 -0.34
N ASN A 18 4.11 -24.58 0.09
CA ASN A 18 3.96 -24.20 1.49
C ASN A 18 2.69 -24.84 2.10
N ASP A 19 2.52 -24.63 3.39
CA ASP A 19 1.39 -25.10 4.19
C ASP A 19 0.12 -24.25 4.04
N ALA A 20 0.19 -23.13 3.32
CA ALA A 20 -0.94 -22.25 3.05
C ALA A 20 -0.79 -21.48 1.74
N LEU A 21 -1.92 -21.11 1.11
CA LEU A 21 -1.97 -20.24 -0.05
C LEU A 21 -1.54 -18.81 0.29
N GLY A 22 -0.97 -18.10 -0.69
CA GLY A 22 -0.67 -16.67 -0.60
C GLY A 22 0.80 -16.31 -0.86
N GLY A 23 1.69 -17.30 -0.95
CA GLY A 23 3.09 -17.11 -1.32
C GLY A 23 3.78 -16.00 -0.52
N VAL A 24 4.51 -15.10 -1.20
CA VAL A 24 5.23 -13.97 -0.58
C VAL A 24 4.29 -13.06 0.22
N VAL A 25 3.06 -12.83 -0.26
CA VAL A 25 2.09 -11.98 0.44
C VAL A 25 1.75 -12.53 1.82
N ARG A 26 1.63 -13.85 1.95
CA ARG A 26 1.34 -14.50 3.24
C ARG A 26 2.58 -14.69 4.10
N HIS A 27 3.64 -15.23 3.50
CA HIS A 27 4.78 -15.77 4.29
C HIS A 27 5.90 -14.76 4.51
N VAL A 28 5.96 -13.69 3.73
CA VAL A 28 7.05 -12.71 3.74
C VAL A 28 6.58 -11.30 4.11
N ILE A 29 5.52 -10.78 3.44
CA ILE A 29 5.02 -9.44 3.74
C ILE A 29 4.55 -9.37 5.20
N PRO A 30 5.03 -8.40 6.00
CA PRO A 30 4.69 -8.30 7.41
C PRO A 30 3.21 -8.10 7.69
N GLU A 31 2.73 -8.58 8.85
CA GLU A 31 1.33 -8.44 9.29
C GLU A 31 0.87 -6.98 9.41
N PHE A 32 1.78 -6.05 9.72
CA PHE A 32 1.45 -4.63 9.77
C PHE A 32 1.17 -4.01 8.40
N ARG A 33 1.47 -4.74 7.31
CA ARG A 33 1.12 -4.37 5.92
C ARG A 33 -0.17 -5.03 5.48
N ILE A 34 -0.26 -6.33 5.58
CA ILE A 34 -1.42 -7.13 5.20
C ILE A 34 -1.67 -8.19 6.27
N PRO A 35 -2.80 -8.10 6.99
CA PRO A 35 -3.18 -9.14 7.94
C PRO A 35 -3.44 -10.49 7.24
N GLY A 36 -2.93 -11.58 7.82
CA GLY A 36 -3.14 -12.94 7.30
C GLY A 36 -4.62 -13.29 7.11
N THR A 37 -5.49 -12.77 7.98
CA THR A 37 -6.95 -12.95 7.90
C THR A 37 -7.58 -12.41 6.60
N SER A 38 -6.96 -11.44 5.94
CA SER A 38 -7.41 -10.93 4.65
C SER A 38 -7.13 -11.95 3.55
N ILE A 39 -5.96 -12.59 3.60
CA ILE A 39 -5.57 -13.65 2.65
C ILE A 39 -6.41 -14.91 2.87
N ASP A 40 -6.76 -15.23 4.13
CA ASP A 40 -7.63 -16.36 4.47
C ASP A 40 -9.01 -16.24 3.83
N LYS A 41 -9.57 -15.04 3.75
CA LYS A 41 -10.86 -14.81 3.10
C LYS A 41 -10.82 -15.13 1.61
N ASP A 42 -9.75 -14.73 0.92
CA ASP A 42 -9.59 -14.99 -0.50
C ASP A 42 -9.30 -16.48 -0.77
N ALA A 43 -8.48 -17.12 0.06
CA ALA A 43 -8.22 -18.57 -0.01
C ALA A 43 -9.53 -19.36 0.20
N ALA A 44 -10.30 -19.03 1.23
CA ALA A 44 -11.58 -19.67 1.52
C ALA A 44 -12.62 -19.47 0.39
N LEU A 45 -12.56 -18.33 -0.32
CA LEU A 45 -13.40 -18.10 -1.50
C LEU A 45 -13.08 -19.11 -2.61
N LEU A 46 -11.80 -19.34 -2.91
CA LEU A 46 -11.39 -20.31 -3.94
C LEU A 46 -11.86 -21.71 -3.59
N GLU A 47 -11.71 -22.14 -2.35
CA GLU A 47 -12.18 -23.45 -1.88
C GLU A 47 -13.71 -23.58 -2.01
N LYS A 48 -14.48 -22.55 -1.60
CA LYS A 48 -15.94 -22.50 -1.75
C LYS A 48 -16.38 -22.55 -3.21
N MET A 49 -15.59 -22.02 -4.13
CA MET A 49 -15.83 -22.13 -5.57
C MET A 49 -15.52 -23.53 -6.12
N GLY A 50 -14.96 -24.44 -5.30
CA GLY A 50 -14.60 -25.79 -5.70
C GLY A 50 -13.25 -25.90 -6.41
N VAL A 51 -12.32 -24.99 -6.11
CA VAL A 51 -10.90 -25.16 -6.48
C VAL A 51 -10.31 -26.23 -5.55
N GLU A 52 -9.68 -27.25 -6.13
CA GLU A 52 -8.88 -28.20 -5.36
C GLU A 52 -7.55 -27.57 -4.96
N VAL A 53 -7.19 -27.64 -3.69
CA VAL A 53 -5.92 -27.11 -3.19
C VAL A 53 -5.08 -28.24 -2.62
N ARG A 54 -3.87 -28.42 -3.14
CA ARG A 54 -2.86 -29.37 -2.66
C ARG A 54 -1.69 -28.62 -2.06
N LEU A 55 -1.71 -28.44 -0.74
CA LEU A 55 -0.64 -27.82 0.03
C LEU A 55 0.54 -28.77 0.23
N ASN A 56 1.70 -28.23 0.65
CA ASN A 56 2.95 -28.96 0.87
C ASN A 56 3.35 -29.79 -0.36
N THR A 57 3.01 -29.31 -1.56
CA THR A 57 3.21 -30.04 -2.81
C THR A 57 4.00 -29.15 -3.79
N GLU A 58 5.30 -29.39 -3.87
CA GLU A 58 6.18 -28.69 -4.81
C GLU A 58 6.13 -29.37 -6.19
N VAL A 59 5.79 -28.60 -7.21
CA VAL A 59 5.80 -29.04 -8.61
C VAL A 59 7.06 -28.54 -9.30
N LYS A 60 7.87 -29.43 -9.83
CA LYS A 60 9.11 -29.14 -10.58
C LYS A 60 9.01 -29.52 -12.07
N ASP A 61 8.07 -30.35 -12.42
CA ASP A 61 7.92 -30.90 -13.77
C ASP A 61 6.48 -30.72 -14.28
N THR A 62 6.31 -29.84 -15.27
CA THR A 62 5.03 -29.57 -15.91
C THR A 62 4.57 -30.75 -16.79
N ALA A 63 5.50 -31.53 -17.34
CA ALA A 63 5.16 -32.71 -18.14
C ALA A 63 4.56 -33.85 -17.29
N ALA A 64 5.01 -33.97 -16.03
CA ALA A 64 4.42 -34.90 -15.08
C ALA A 64 2.95 -34.56 -14.79
N LEU A 65 2.60 -33.30 -14.61
CA LEU A 65 1.22 -32.86 -14.44
C LEU A 65 0.36 -33.17 -15.67
N LYS A 66 0.89 -32.96 -16.87
CA LYS A 66 0.18 -33.33 -18.11
C LYS A 66 -0.05 -34.84 -18.21
N ALA A 67 0.90 -35.64 -17.75
CA ALA A 67 0.74 -37.12 -17.70
C ALA A 67 -0.32 -37.54 -16.65
N GLU A 68 -0.57 -36.74 -15.61
CA GLU A 68 -1.68 -36.96 -14.66
C GLU A 68 -3.06 -36.54 -15.23
N GLY A 69 -3.09 -35.93 -16.43
CA GLY A 69 -4.33 -35.56 -17.12
C GLY A 69 -4.67 -34.07 -17.08
N PHE A 70 -3.79 -33.21 -16.54
CA PHE A 70 -3.96 -31.77 -16.64
C PHE A 70 -3.70 -31.28 -18.06
N THR A 71 -4.68 -30.62 -18.66
CA THR A 71 -4.60 -30.11 -20.03
C THR A 71 -3.80 -28.83 -20.14
N THR A 72 -3.78 -28.03 -19.06
CA THR A 72 -3.13 -26.72 -19.01
C THR A 72 -2.40 -26.57 -17.69
N VAL A 73 -1.22 -25.96 -17.73
CA VAL A 73 -0.42 -25.61 -16.54
C VAL A 73 -0.13 -24.12 -16.53
N ILE A 74 -0.44 -23.43 -15.42
CA ILE A 74 -0.14 -22.03 -15.23
C ILE A 74 0.86 -21.90 -14.09
N LEU A 75 2.07 -21.43 -14.41
CA LEU A 75 3.14 -21.19 -13.45
C LEU A 75 2.99 -19.81 -12.83
N ALA A 76 2.53 -19.76 -11.57
CA ALA A 76 2.40 -18.55 -10.75
C ALA A 76 3.40 -18.59 -9.58
N VAL A 77 4.65 -18.91 -9.88
CA VAL A 77 5.70 -19.26 -8.92
C VAL A 77 6.39 -18.05 -8.26
N GLY A 78 6.06 -16.85 -8.72
CA GLY A 78 6.60 -15.60 -8.17
C GLY A 78 8.09 -15.38 -8.51
N ALA A 79 8.70 -14.36 -7.88
CA ALA A 79 10.12 -14.04 -7.96
C ALA A 79 10.73 -14.24 -6.56
N SER A 80 10.93 -15.48 -6.18
CA SER A 80 11.33 -15.85 -4.81
C SER A 80 12.83 -16.10 -4.65
N GLU A 81 13.61 -16.00 -5.72
CA GLU A 81 15.06 -16.16 -5.62
C GLU A 81 15.71 -14.81 -5.19
N PRO A 82 16.58 -14.84 -4.19
CA PRO A 82 17.18 -13.62 -3.68
C PRO A 82 18.20 -13.02 -4.65
N GLY A 83 18.21 -11.70 -4.71
CA GLY A 83 19.34 -10.96 -5.25
C GLY A 83 20.57 -11.13 -4.34
N VAL A 84 21.74 -11.14 -4.93
CA VAL A 84 23.00 -11.33 -4.19
C VAL A 84 23.71 -10.01 -3.99
N LEU A 85 23.91 -9.60 -2.75
CA LEU A 85 24.84 -8.55 -2.37
C LEU A 85 26.23 -9.19 -2.19
N ARG A 86 27.22 -8.72 -2.93
CA ARG A 86 28.61 -9.17 -2.78
C ARG A 86 29.36 -8.15 -1.92
N LEU A 87 29.81 -8.57 -0.77
CA LEU A 87 30.73 -7.85 0.09
C LEU A 87 32.15 -8.41 -0.13
N GLU A 88 33.17 -7.57 0.00
CA GLU A 88 34.58 -8.03 -0.02
C GLU A 88 34.89 -8.92 1.17
N GLN A 89 34.23 -8.66 2.31
CA GLN A 89 34.33 -9.44 3.55
C GLN A 89 33.02 -9.37 4.32
N GLY A 90 32.69 -10.46 5.05
CA GLY A 90 31.45 -10.60 5.83
C GLY A 90 30.29 -11.07 4.96
N GLU A 91 29.14 -11.18 5.60
CA GLU A 91 27.92 -11.72 5.01
C GLU A 91 26.76 -10.74 5.24
N ALA A 92 25.76 -10.81 4.37
CA ALA A 92 24.49 -10.14 4.52
C ALA A 92 23.36 -11.19 4.47
N LYS A 93 22.44 -11.11 5.41
CA LYS A 93 21.21 -11.91 5.39
C LYS A 93 20.34 -11.49 4.21
N ASN A 94 19.58 -12.41 3.66
CA ASN A 94 18.60 -12.07 2.64
C ASN A 94 17.35 -11.41 3.26
N ALA A 95 16.78 -10.40 2.60
CA ALA A 95 15.62 -9.68 3.09
C ALA A 95 14.36 -10.55 3.14
N LEU A 96 14.11 -11.40 2.12
CA LEU A 96 12.93 -12.27 2.11
C LEU A 96 13.00 -13.32 3.22
N GLU A 97 14.17 -13.91 3.45
CA GLU A 97 14.41 -14.86 4.55
C GLU A 97 14.20 -14.17 5.90
N PHE A 98 14.79 -12.99 6.10
CA PHE A 98 14.61 -12.22 7.32
C PHE A 98 13.13 -11.88 7.57
N LEU A 99 12.40 -11.42 6.55
CA LEU A 99 10.99 -11.07 6.69
C LEU A 99 10.11 -12.31 6.99
N ALA A 100 10.42 -13.43 6.39
CA ALA A 100 9.75 -14.70 6.69
C ALA A 100 10.01 -15.14 8.14
N ASP A 101 11.27 -15.07 8.59
CA ASP A 101 11.66 -15.38 9.98
C ASP A 101 11.01 -14.40 10.97
N PHE A 102 10.99 -13.10 10.64
CA PHE A 102 10.34 -12.08 11.46
C PHE A 102 8.84 -12.39 11.65
N LYS A 103 8.16 -12.76 10.59
CA LYS A 103 6.75 -13.11 10.63
C LYS A 103 6.50 -14.40 11.40
N ALA A 104 7.29 -15.44 11.13
CA ALA A 104 7.15 -16.75 11.78
C ALA A 104 7.43 -16.71 13.29
N ASN A 105 8.26 -15.78 13.76
CA ASN A 105 8.67 -15.65 15.16
C ASN A 105 8.06 -14.43 15.86
N ASP A 106 7.07 -13.77 15.27
CA ASP A 106 6.43 -12.59 15.84
C ASP A 106 7.44 -11.50 16.27
N GLY A 107 8.44 -11.26 15.41
CA GLY A 107 9.49 -10.27 15.64
C GLY A 107 10.52 -10.63 16.74
N LYS A 108 10.50 -11.84 17.26
CA LYS A 108 11.43 -12.30 18.32
C LYS A 108 12.66 -12.96 17.69
N LEU A 109 13.52 -12.14 17.11
CA LEU A 109 14.78 -12.59 16.49
C LEU A 109 15.96 -11.96 17.18
N ASP A 110 17.08 -12.70 17.25
CA ASP A 110 18.36 -12.14 17.69
C ASP A 110 19.15 -11.65 16.47
N ILE A 111 19.11 -10.36 16.23
CA ILE A 111 19.81 -9.69 15.14
C ILE A 111 20.71 -8.54 15.64
N GLY A 112 20.93 -8.49 16.96
CA GLY A 112 21.74 -7.44 17.60
C GLY A 112 20.98 -6.12 17.77
N LYS A 113 21.71 -5.07 18.14
CA LYS A 113 21.15 -3.74 18.43
C LYS A 113 21.17 -2.81 17.22
N ASN A 114 22.17 -2.96 16.36
CA ASN A 114 22.42 -2.12 15.19
C ASN A 114 22.23 -2.94 13.93
N VAL A 115 21.20 -2.64 13.18
CA VAL A 115 20.86 -3.35 11.94
C VAL A 115 21.02 -2.43 10.75
N VAL A 116 21.70 -2.88 9.71
CA VAL A 116 21.83 -2.13 8.46
C VAL A 116 21.06 -2.86 7.37
N VAL A 117 20.12 -2.18 6.73
CA VAL A 117 19.36 -2.65 5.57
C VAL A 117 19.90 -1.98 4.31
N ILE A 118 20.27 -2.78 3.31
CA ILE A 118 20.80 -2.31 2.04
C ILE A 118 19.74 -2.44 0.96
N GLY A 119 19.26 -1.32 0.43
CA GLY A 119 18.29 -1.32 -0.65
C GLY A 119 17.51 -0.02 -0.78
N GLY A 120 16.65 0.06 -1.80
CA GLY A 120 15.84 1.24 -2.06
C GLY A 120 14.48 0.92 -2.68
N GLY A 121 14.03 -0.33 -2.67
CA GLY A 121 12.69 -0.76 -3.09
C GLY A 121 11.76 -0.97 -1.89
N ASN A 122 10.50 -1.29 -2.16
CA ASN A 122 9.48 -1.53 -1.12
C ASN A 122 9.89 -2.66 -0.17
N THR A 123 10.56 -3.71 -0.67
CA THR A 123 11.13 -4.79 0.18
C THR A 123 12.13 -4.24 1.20
N ALA A 124 12.95 -3.23 0.83
CA ALA A 124 13.88 -2.62 1.76
C ALA A 124 13.16 -1.80 2.84
N MET A 125 12.06 -1.12 2.48
CA MET A 125 11.22 -0.40 3.45
C MET A 125 10.58 -1.35 4.45
N ASP A 126 9.94 -2.41 3.96
CA ASP A 126 9.35 -3.45 4.81
C ASP A 126 10.40 -4.11 5.73
N THR A 127 11.59 -4.41 5.19
CA THR A 127 12.71 -4.98 5.94
C THR A 127 13.18 -4.05 7.05
N ALA A 128 13.37 -2.76 6.76
CA ALA A 128 13.81 -1.78 7.75
C ALA A 128 12.78 -1.58 8.87
N ARG A 129 11.50 -1.49 8.50
CA ARG A 129 10.38 -1.37 9.44
C ARG A 129 10.21 -2.63 10.30
N ALA A 130 10.38 -3.82 9.72
CA ALA A 130 10.36 -5.09 10.44
C ALA A 130 11.57 -5.19 11.41
N ALA A 131 12.77 -4.83 10.96
CA ALA A 131 13.95 -4.79 11.80
C ALA A 131 13.77 -3.85 13.00
N LYS A 132 13.17 -2.67 12.79
CA LYS A 132 12.90 -1.71 13.87
C LYS A 132 11.89 -2.24 14.91
N ARG A 133 11.00 -3.13 14.49
CA ARG A 133 10.02 -3.79 15.36
C ARG A 133 10.55 -5.07 16.00
N THR A 134 11.75 -5.51 15.61
CA THR A 134 12.39 -6.70 16.19
C THR A 134 12.86 -6.41 17.61
N THR A 135 12.58 -7.33 18.53
CA THR A 135 12.91 -7.18 19.94
C THR A 135 14.42 -7.01 20.14
N GLY A 136 14.82 -5.97 20.87
CA GLY A 136 16.23 -5.70 21.22
C GLY A 136 16.97 -4.83 20.20
N VAL A 137 16.39 -4.51 19.05
CA VAL A 137 16.99 -3.60 18.07
C VAL A 137 16.81 -2.15 18.54
N GLU A 138 17.92 -1.42 18.60
CA GLU A 138 17.96 -0.01 18.98
C GLU A 138 18.03 0.91 17.77
N HIS A 139 18.91 0.60 16.82
CA HIS A 139 19.17 1.39 15.61
C HIS A 139 18.97 0.59 14.35
N VAL A 140 18.29 1.17 13.38
CA VAL A 140 18.16 0.63 12.02
C VAL A 140 18.59 1.68 11.02
N TYR A 141 19.59 1.35 10.22
CA TYR A 141 20.12 2.20 9.16
C TYR A 141 19.69 1.65 7.81
N LEU A 142 18.99 2.47 7.02
CA LEU A 142 18.62 2.14 5.64
C LEU A 142 19.62 2.79 4.69
N VAL A 143 20.47 1.99 4.07
CA VAL A 143 21.54 2.44 3.20
C VAL A 143 21.17 2.30 1.74
N TYR A 144 21.25 3.42 1.00
CA TYR A 144 20.96 3.47 -0.41
C TYR A 144 22.08 4.15 -1.22
N ARG A 145 22.47 3.56 -2.35
CA ARG A 145 23.60 4.04 -3.16
C ARG A 145 23.33 5.30 -3.98
N ARG A 146 22.05 5.69 -4.15
CA ARG A 146 21.63 6.94 -4.82
C ARG A 146 20.94 7.84 -3.81
N THR A 147 20.33 8.93 -4.30
CA THR A 147 19.46 9.77 -3.49
C THR A 147 18.01 9.26 -3.49
N LYS A 148 17.21 9.68 -2.53
CA LYS A 148 15.78 9.33 -2.44
C LYS A 148 15.02 9.57 -3.75
N ARG A 149 15.40 10.59 -4.52
CA ARG A 149 14.79 10.91 -5.82
C ARG A 149 14.80 9.75 -6.83
N TYR A 150 15.78 8.85 -6.72
CA TYR A 150 15.97 7.71 -7.63
C TYR A 150 15.63 6.37 -6.99
N MET A 151 14.94 6.39 -5.85
CA MET A 151 14.47 5.17 -5.22
C MET A 151 13.30 4.59 -6.02
N PRO A 152 13.27 3.27 -6.21
CA PRO A 152 12.12 2.60 -6.79
C PRO A 152 10.96 2.38 -5.78
N ALA A 153 11.20 2.58 -4.47
CA ALA A 153 10.16 2.54 -3.46
C ALA A 153 9.21 3.74 -3.58
N ASP A 154 7.95 3.53 -3.20
CA ASP A 154 6.99 4.60 -3.07
C ASP A 154 7.44 5.59 -1.99
N GLU A 155 7.26 6.89 -2.22
CA GLU A 155 7.73 7.94 -1.30
C GLU A 155 7.11 7.79 0.10
N GLU A 156 5.84 7.42 0.17
CA GLU A 156 5.11 7.17 1.42
C GLU A 156 5.75 6.05 2.25
N GLU A 157 6.29 5.02 1.61
CA GLU A 157 6.95 3.91 2.30
C GLU A 157 8.24 4.37 3.01
N LEU A 158 9.00 5.25 2.37
CA LEU A 158 10.17 5.86 3.02
C LEU A 158 9.77 6.75 4.19
N VAL A 159 8.72 7.55 4.02
CA VAL A 159 8.21 8.40 5.10
C VAL A 159 7.82 7.56 6.31
N MET A 160 7.03 6.51 6.10
CA MET A 160 6.63 5.59 7.17
C MET A 160 7.82 4.89 7.85
N ALA A 161 8.87 4.54 7.08
CA ALA A 161 10.07 3.94 7.66
C ALA A 161 10.82 4.94 8.57
N VAL A 162 10.94 6.20 8.15
CA VAL A 162 11.57 7.26 8.95
C VAL A 162 10.73 7.59 10.20
N GLU A 163 9.40 7.62 10.08
CA GLU A 163 8.49 7.81 11.22
C GLU A 163 8.60 6.67 12.24
N ASP A 164 8.83 5.45 11.78
CA ASP A 164 9.13 4.28 12.64
C ASP A 164 10.50 4.39 13.33
N GLY A 165 11.32 5.40 13.01
CA GLY A 165 12.64 5.64 13.58
C GLY A 165 13.78 4.95 12.83
N VAL A 166 13.63 4.67 11.54
CA VAL A 166 14.71 4.21 10.65
C VAL A 166 15.58 5.40 10.23
N GLU A 167 16.88 5.27 10.31
CA GLU A 167 17.84 6.27 9.89
C GLU A 167 18.20 6.08 8.41
N PHE A 168 17.70 6.94 7.53
CA PHE A 168 17.96 6.84 6.10
C PHE A 168 19.29 7.48 5.70
N MET A 169 20.13 6.74 4.99
CA MET A 169 21.46 7.14 4.55
C MET A 169 21.60 7.02 3.04
N GLU A 170 21.74 8.14 2.37
CA GLU A 170 21.92 8.25 0.92
C GLU A 170 23.39 8.20 0.51
N LEU A 171 23.63 7.89 -0.78
CA LEU A 171 24.92 7.95 -1.43
C LEU A 171 26.00 7.10 -0.74
N LEU A 172 25.60 5.92 -0.27
CA LEU A 172 26.48 4.95 0.36
C LEU A 172 26.36 3.59 -0.34
N SER A 173 27.50 3.00 -0.69
CA SER A 173 27.57 1.67 -1.28
C SER A 173 28.34 0.73 -0.34
N PRO A 174 27.76 -0.40 0.08
CA PRO A 174 28.41 -1.33 1.01
C PRO A 174 29.65 -1.96 0.35
N VAL A 175 30.73 -2.06 1.13
CA VAL A 175 32.01 -2.67 0.69
C VAL A 175 32.27 -3.93 1.50
N LYS A 176 32.31 -3.85 2.83
CA LYS A 176 32.58 -4.99 3.70
C LYS A 176 31.92 -4.82 5.06
N HIS A 177 31.62 -5.96 5.71
CA HIS A 177 31.09 -6.03 7.05
C HIS A 177 32.11 -6.75 7.96
N GLU A 178 32.71 -6.03 8.89
CA GLU A 178 33.71 -6.56 9.81
C GLU A 178 33.69 -5.85 11.17
N ASN A 179 34.06 -6.55 12.23
CA ASN A 179 34.21 -5.98 13.57
C ASN A 179 32.98 -5.22 14.10
N GLY A 180 31.75 -5.69 13.78
CA GLY A 180 30.51 -5.03 14.17
C GLY A 180 30.23 -3.71 13.44
N LYS A 181 30.81 -3.52 12.26
CA LYS A 181 30.63 -2.33 11.42
C LYS A 181 30.45 -2.69 9.95
N LEU A 182 29.54 -2.00 9.28
CA LEU A 182 29.48 -1.97 7.83
C LEU A 182 30.34 -0.80 7.33
N ILE A 183 31.27 -1.09 6.46
CA ILE A 183 32.08 -0.08 5.78
C ILE A 183 31.46 0.16 4.42
N CYS A 184 31.08 1.41 4.16
CA CYS A 184 30.47 1.87 2.91
C CYS A 184 31.40 2.84 2.22
N GLU A 185 31.43 2.79 0.89
CA GLU A 185 32.06 3.81 0.04
C GLU A 185 31.05 4.96 -0.21
N VAL A 186 31.51 6.19 -0.01
CA VAL A 186 30.72 7.38 -0.33
C VAL A 186 30.60 7.53 -1.84
N MET A 187 29.41 7.78 -2.30
CA MET A 187 29.08 7.89 -3.72
C MET A 187 28.71 9.31 -4.09
N VAL A 188 28.89 9.67 -5.35
CA VAL A 188 28.29 10.87 -5.96
C VAL A 188 27.46 10.45 -7.18
N LEU A 189 26.47 11.27 -7.53
CA LEU A 189 25.66 11.01 -8.71
C LEU A 189 26.47 11.27 -9.98
N GLY A 190 26.54 10.27 -10.85
CA GLY A 190 27.14 10.32 -12.18
C GLY A 190 26.15 10.73 -13.26
N ASP A 191 26.42 10.31 -14.50
CA ASP A 191 25.57 10.58 -15.65
C ASP A 191 24.25 9.80 -15.60
N MET A 192 23.27 10.28 -16.37
CA MET A 192 21.96 9.64 -16.48
C MET A 192 22.06 8.40 -17.38
N ASP A 193 21.52 7.29 -16.90
CA ASP A 193 21.42 6.05 -17.66
C ASP A 193 20.19 6.05 -18.59
N ALA A 194 20.09 5.04 -19.47
CA ALA A 194 18.99 4.89 -20.41
C ALA A 194 17.60 4.74 -19.74
N SER A 195 17.55 4.43 -18.44
CA SER A 195 16.31 4.34 -17.65
C SER A 195 15.91 5.68 -17.02
N GLY A 196 16.65 6.76 -17.28
CA GLY A 196 16.40 8.09 -16.69
C GLY A 196 16.89 8.22 -15.24
N ARG A 197 17.66 7.26 -14.73
CA ARG A 197 18.27 7.34 -13.39
C ARG A 197 19.74 7.68 -13.48
N ARG A 198 20.23 8.52 -12.56
CA ARG A 198 21.65 8.79 -12.48
C ARG A 198 22.43 7.58 -12.00
N GLY A 199 23.50 7.27 -12.69
CA GLY A 199 24.54 6.36 -12.23
C GLY A 199 25.16 6.85 -10.92
N VAL A 200 26.05 6.06 -10.34
CA VAL A 200 26.83 6.45 -9.15
C VAL A 200 28.31 6.26 -9.40
N VAL A 201 29.10 7.19 -8.90
CA VAL A 201 30.56 7.19 -9.01
C VAL A 201 31.16 7.13 -7.61
N LYS A 202 32.15 6.28 -7.43
CA LYS A 202 32.92 6.14 -6.20
C LYS A 202 33.79 7.37 -5.94
N THR A 203 33.80 7.86 -4.70
CA THR A 203 34.67 8.98 -4.31
C THR A 203 36.01 8.55 -3.76
N GLY A 204 36.13 7.29 -3.32
CA GLY A 204 37.27 6.78 -2.57
C GLY A 204 37.19 7.07 -1.05
N GLU A 205 36.21 7.85 -0.61
CA GLU A 205 35.96 8.10 0.81
C GLU A 205 35.16 6.94 1.42
N LEU A 206 35.55 6.51 2.61
CA LEU A 206 34.88 5.44 3.34
C LEU A 206 34.14 5.98 4.54
N LYS A 207 32.94 5.43 4.82
CA LYS A 207 32.11 5.71 5.98
C LYS A 207 31.83 4.41 6.74
N GLU A 208 32.02 4.43 8.06
CA GLU A 208 31.69 3.32 8.94
C GLU A 208 30.29 3.51 9.56
N ILE A 209 29.51 2.43 9.61
CA ILE A 209 28.19 2.39 10.22
C ILE A 209 28.17 1.22 11.21
N PRO A 210 27.76 1.42 12.49
CA PRO A 210 27.58 0.31 13.41
C PRO A 210 26.62 -0.73 12.83
N ALA A 211 27.00 -2.00 12.83
CA ALA A 211 26.21 -3.08 12.24
C ALA A 211 26.49 -4.41 12.95
N ASP A 212 25.57 -4.88 13.74
CA ASP A 212 25.58 -6.25 14.27
C ASP A 212 25.07 -7.22 13.19
N THR A 213 24.07 -6.79 12.44
CA THR A 213 23.50 -7.53 11.30
C THR A 213 23.36 -6.63 10.08
N VAL A 214 23.72 -7.16 8.92
CA VAL A 214 23.47 -6.55 7.60
C VAL A 214 22.42 -7.37 6.87
N ILE A 215 21.40 -6.71 6.31
CA ILE A 215 20.31 -7.35 5.55
C ILE A 215 20.29 -6.75 4.14
N ALA A 216 20.35 -7.62 3.13
CA ALA A 216 20.37 -7.24 1.73
C ALA A 216 18.98 -7.33 1.10
N ALA A 217 18.41 -6.18 0.73
CA ALA A 217 17.16 -6.03 -0.03
C ALA A 217 17.48 -5.47 -1.42
N VAL A 218 18.30 -6.22 -2.18
CA VAL A 218 18.87 -5.77 -3.46
C VAL A 218 18.17 -6.36 -4.68
N GLY A 219 16.93 -6.74 -4.49
CA GLY A 219 16.03 -7.26 -5.50
C GLY A 219 15.85 -8.76 -5.43
N GLU A 220 14.86 -9.24 -6.12
CA GLU A 220 14.47 -10.64 -6.24
C GLU A 220 14.57 -11.08 -7.70
N LYS A 221 14.71 -12.37 -7.93
CA LYS A 221 14.82 -12.99 -9.24
C LYS A 221 13.75 -14.04 -9.45
N VAL A 222 13.41 -14.25 -10.71
CA VAL A 222 12.53 -15.35 -11.14
C VAL A 222 13.28 -16.68 -11.07
N PRO A 223 12.58 -17.82 -10.92
CA PRO A 223 13.19 -19.15 -10.84
C PRO A 223 13.58 -19.67 -12.23
N THR A 224 14.64 -19.08 -12.82
CA THR A 224 15.11 -19.40 -14.16
C THR A 224 15.38 -20.88 -14.37
N ALA A 225 16.00 -21.54 -13.37
CA ALA A 225 16.30 -22.98 -13.44
C ALA A 225 15.03 -23.84 -13.59
N LEU A 226 13.91 -23.44 -12.99
CA LEU A 226 12.62 -24.13 -13.16
C LEU A 226 12.13 -24.01 -14.61
N TYR A 227 12.28 -22.85 -15.23
CA TYR A 227 11.86 -22.63 -16.62
C TYR A 227 12.68 -23.47 -17.58
N GLU A 228 14.01 -23.43 -17.46
CA GLU A 228 14.93 -24.19 -18.29
C GLU A 228 14.70 -25.71 -18.15
N ALA A 229 14.49 -26.21 -16.91
CA ALA A 229 14.21 -27.62 -16.67
C ALA A 229 12.90 -28.10 -17.32
N ASN A 230 11.96 -27.18 -17.57
CA ASN A 230 10.69 -27.47 -18.25
C ASN A 230 10.71 -27.10 -19.74
N GLY A 231 11.87 -26.81 -20.32
CA GLY A 231 12.01 -26.47 -21.72
C GLY A 231 11.42 -25.12 -22.12
N ILE A 232 11.17 -24.25 -21.14
CA ILE A 232 10.65 -22.91 -21.38
C ILE A 232 11.83 -21.99 -21.76
N ASN A 233 11.71 -21.30 -22.89
CA ASN A 233 12.70 -20.36 -23.36
C ASN A 233 12.75 -19.13 -22.43
N VAL A 234 13.97 -18.68 -22.15
CA VAL A 234 14.20 -17.50 -21.30
C VAL A 234 15.01 -16.43 -22.05
N ASN A 235 14.86 -15.16 -21.64
CA ASN A 235 15.69 -14.06 -22.13
C ASN A 235 17.01 -13.95 -21.35
N ASP A 236 17.86 -12.98 -21.72
CA ASP A 236 19.16 -12.73 -21.07
C ASP A 236 19.08 -12.42 -19.57
N ARG A 237 17.89 -12.07 -19.06
CA ARG A 237 17.63 -11.82 -17.65
C ARG A 237 17.03 -13.04 -16.93
N GLY A 238 16.94 -14.20 -17.58
CA GLY A 238 16.38 -15.42 -17.05
C GLY A 238 14.86 -15.45 -16.95
N ARG A 239 14.15 -14.48 -17.56
CA ARG A 239 12.69 -14.42 -17.55
C ARG A 239 12.11 -15.26 -18.70
N ALA A 240 11.00 -15.93 -18.43
CA ALA A 240 10.33 -16.70 -19.46
C ALA A 240 9.93 -15.83 -20.65
N LEU A 241 10.13 -16.33 -21.86
CA LEU A 241 9.62 -15.76 -23.09
C LEU A 241 8.21 -16.31 -23.32
N VAL A 242 7.24 -15.41 -23.42
CA VAL A 242 5.83 -15.74 -23.61
C VAL A 242 5.23 -14.95 -24.76
N ASN A 243 4.12 -15.43 -25.28
CA ASN A 243 3.27 -14.64 -26.14
C ASN A 243 2.66 -13.47 -25.33
N GLU A 244 2.84 -12.24 -25.78
CA GLU A 244 2.42 -11.06 -25.03
C GLU A 244 0.89 -10.94 -24.88
N GLU A 245 0.10 -11.58 -25.74
CA GLU A 245 -1.36 -11.54 -25.69
C GLU A 245 -1.95 -12.63 -24.81
N THR A 246 -1.33 -13.80 -24.75
CA THR A 246 -1.88 -14.98 -24.07
C THR A 246 -1.12 -15.36 -22.80
N LEU A 247 0.14 -14.96 -22.67
CA LEU A 247 1.12 -15.36 -21.66
C LEU A 247 1.50 -16.86 -21.76
N GLU A 248 1.22 -17.49 -22.89
CA GLU A 248 1.66 -18.85 -23.20
C GLU A 248 3.15 -18.87 -23.56
N THR A 249 3.85 -19.86 -23.08
CA THR A 249 5.27 -20.09 -23.38
C THR A 249 5.45 -20.78 -24.74
N ASN A 250 6.69 -21.10 -25.10
CA ASN A 250 6.97 -21.99 -26.24
C ASN A 250 6.55 -23.46 -25.99
N VAL A 251 6.22 -23.82 -24.76
CA VAL A 251 5.69 -25.16 -24.41
C VAL A 251 4.17 -25.07 -24.42
N GLU A 252 3.55 -25.79 -25.35
CA GLU A 252 2.11 -25.77 -25.58
C GLU A 252 1.29 -25.97 -24.29
N ASN A 253 0.29 -25.11 -24.07
CA ASN A 253 -0.57 -25.10 -22.89
C ASN A 253 0.19 -24.93 -21.54
N VAL A 254 1.34 -24.27 -21.56
CA VAL A 254 2.08 -23.84 -20.36
C VAL A 254 2.20 -22.32 -20.35
N TYR A 255 1.71 -21.70 -19.30
CA TYR A 255 1.65 -20.24 -19.12
C TYR A 255 2.51 -19.81 -17.94
N VAL A 256 3.05 -18.59 -17.98
CA VAL A 256 3.77 -17.99 -16.85
C VAL A 256 3.12 -16.63 -16.54
N VAL A 257 2.82 -16.38 -15.26
CA VAL A 257 2.07 -15.19 -14.83
C VAL A 257 2.69 -14.53 -13.59
N GLY A 258 2.33 -13.25 -13.39
CA GLY A 258 2.72 -12.45 -12.22
C GLY A 258 4.23 -12.26 -12.11
N ASP A 259 4.73 -12.17 -10.88
CA ASP A 259 6.15 -11.89 -10.62
C ASP A 259 7.09 -12.95 -11.19
N GLY A 260 6.61 -14.16 -11.42
CA GLY A 260 7.36 -15.19 -12.12
C GLY A 260 7.67 -14.81 -13.57
N LEU A 261 6.82 -14.03 -14.23
CA LEU A 261 7.01 -13.54 -15.59
C LEU A 261 7.86 -12.27 -15.62
N GLY A 262 7.41 -11.24 -14.92
CA GLY A 262 7.95 -9.88 -15.03
C GLY A 262 9.05 -9.54 -14.01
N GLY A 263 9.24 -10.32 -12.97
CA GLY A 263 9.93 -9.95 -11.74
C GLY A 263 8.98 -9.27 -10.74
N PRO A 264 9.47 -8.84 -9.57
CA PRO A 264 8.63 -8.25 -8.52
C PRO A 264 7.80 -7.08 -9.04
N ALA A 265 6.49 -7.15 -8.78
CA ALA A 265 5.49 -6.17 -9.20
C ALA A 265 4.36 -6.07 -8.16
N THR A 266 3.21 -5.50 -8.55
CA THR A 266 2.06 -5.37 -7.66
C THR A 266 1.14 -6.58 -7.73
N VAL A 267 0.36 -6.81 -6.65
CA VAL A 267 -0.69 -7.85 -6.63
C VAL A 267 -1.70 -7.66 -7.77
N VAL A 268 -2.02 -6.39 -8.10
CA VAL A 268 -2.96 -6.07 -9.19
C VAL A 268 -2.44 -6.52 -10.55
N GLU A 269 -1.13 -6.38 -10.79
CA GLU A 269 -0.49 -6.88 -12.02
C GLU A 269 -0.54 -8.41 -12.09
N GLY A 270 -0.29 -9.09 -10.98
CA GLY A 270 -0.45 -10.54 -10.90
C GLY A 270 -1.89 -11.00 -11.16
N ILE A 271 -2.89 -10.26 -10.67
CA ILE A 271 -4.31 -10.51 -10.98
C ILE A 271 -4.61 -10.31 -12.47
N ARG A 272 -4.11 -9.22 -13.06
CA ARG A 272 -4.24 -8.93 -14.49
C ARG A 272 -3.67 -10.06 -15.35
N ASP A 273 -2.47 -10.51 -15.04
CA ASP A 273 -1.81 -11.58 -15.77
C ASP A 273 -2.58 -12.91 -15.60
N GLY A 274 -3.06 -13.19 -14.39
CA GLY A 274 -3.91 -14.33 -14.11
C GLY A 274 -5.24 -14.32 -14.89
N LEU A 275 -5.85 -13.15 -15.08
CA LEU A 275 -7.03 -12.97 -15.93
C LEU A 275 -6.69 -13.23 -17.40
N LYS A 276 -5.58 -12.65 -17.88
CA LYS A 276 -5.13 -12.75 -19.26
C LYS A 276 -4.85 -14.19 -19.67
N ALA A 277 -4.11 -14.92 -18.85
CA ALA A 277 -3.87 -16.34 -19.08
C ALA A 277 -5.17 -17.18 -19.02
N ALA A 278 -6.07 -16.87 -18.08
CA ALA A 278 -7.35 -17.55 -17.99
C ALA A 278 -8.21 -17.34 -19.24
N GLN A 279 -8.28 -16.12 -19.76
CA GLN A 279 -9.00 -15.81 -21.00
C GLN A 279 -8.41 -16.55 -22.21
N ALA A 280 -7.09 -16.64 -22.29
CA ALA A 280 -6.42 -17.41 -23.33
C ALA A 280 -6.78 -18.91 -23.29
N VAL A 281 -6.81 -19.48 -22.08
CA VAL A 281 -7.17 -20.90 -21.86
C VAL A 281 -8.64 -21.16 -22.18
N ILE A 282 -9.54 -20.24 -21.85
CA ILE A 282 -10.98 -20.36 -22.08
C ILE A 282 -11.33 -20.13 -23.56
N GLY A 283 -10.52 -19.32 -24.28
CA GLY A 283 -10.78 -18.89 -25.65
C GLY A 283 -11.83 -17.79 -25.78
N GLU A 284 -12.24 -17.20 -24.65
CA GLU A 284 -13.26 -16.16 -24.59
C GLU A 284 -12.80 -15.01 -23.69
N THR A 285 -13.20 -13.78 -24.03
CA THR A 285 -13.04 -12.64 -23.14
C THR A 285 -14.04 -12.78 -22.00
N LEU A 286 -13.55 -12.89 -20.78
CA LEU A 286 -14.39 -12.86 -19.59
C LEU A 286 -14.90 -11.44 -19.41
N VAL A 287 -16.10 -11.18 -19.91
CA VAL A 287 -16.83 -9.95 -19.64
C VAL A 287 -17.10 -9.92 -18.14
N ARG A 288 -16.73 -8.83 -17.48
CA ARG A 288 -17.24 -8.56 -16.16
C ARG A 288 -18.74 -8.36 -16.31
N ASP A 289 -19.52 -9.27 -15.73
CA ASP A 289 -20.95 -9.12 -15.62
C ASP A 289 -21.25 -7.99 -14.64
N PHE A 290 -21.15 -6.74 -15.13
CA PHE A 290 -21.66 -5.58 -14.42
C PHE A 290 -23.16 -5.37 -14.71
N ASP A 291 -23.74 -6.22 -15.55
CA ASP A 291 -25.16 -6.21 -15.94
C ASP A 291 -26.08 -6.97 -14.97
N ALA A 292 -25.61 -7.37 -13.78
CA ALA A 292 -26.56 -7.45 -12.68
C ALA A 292 -27.12 -6.02 -12.57
N GLU A 293 -28.40 -5.83 -12.89
CA GLU A 293 -29.13 -4.61 -12.57
C GLU A 293 -28.82 -4.30 -11.10
N THR A 294 -27.80 -3.47 -10.91
CA THR A 294 -27.44 -2.97 -9.58
C THR A 294 -28.59 -2.01 -9.31
N ASP A 295 -29.49 -2.41 -8.44
CA ASP A 295 -30.48 -1.49 -7.92
C ASP A 295 -29.68 -0.30 -7.38
N GLU A 296 -29.74 0.82 -8.11
CA GLU A 296 -29.00 2.03 -7.75
C GLU A 296 -29.31 2.43 -6.30
N ALA A 297 -30.55 2.20 -5.83
CA ALA A 297 -30.95 2.44 -4.47
C ALA A 297 -30.10 1.62 -3.48
N VAL A 298 -29.85 0.35 -3.76
CA VAL A 298 -28.98 -0.52 -2.91
C VAL A 298 -27.53 -0.06 -2.92
N VAL A 299 -27.03 0.46 -4.05
CA VAL A 299 -25.67 1.04 -4.13
C VAL A 299 -25.59 2.31 -3.30
N TYR A 300 -26.60 3.19 -3.38
CA TYR A 300 -26.68 4.40 -2.58
C TYR A 300 -26.83 4.09 -1.09
N GLU A 301 -27.66 3.13 -0.74
CA GLU A 301 -27.82 2.67 0.66
C GLU A 301 -26.50 2.12 1.23
N ARG A 302 -25.71 1.39 0.44
CA ARG A 302 -24.38 0.90 0.83
C ARG A 302 -23.30 1.98 0.88
N LYS A 303 -23.43 3.04 0.10
CA LYS A 303 -22.51 4.18 0.09
C LYS A 303 -22.68 5.16 1.23
N GLY A 304 -23.60 4.87 2.16
CA GLY A 304 -24.05 5.80 3.18
C GLY A 304 -25.16 6.71 2.64
N ASN A 305 -26.06 7.06 3.50
CA ASN A 305 -27.29 7.75 3.13
C ASN A 305 -26.97 9.12 2.53
N LEU A 306 -27.22 9.28 1.24
CA LEU A 306 -27.20 10.56 0.54
C LEU A 306 -28.55 11.27 0.68
N GLU A 307 -29.27 11.04 1.78
CA GLU A 307 -30.47 11.79 2.06
C GLU A 307 -30.18 13.29 1.98
N ASP A 308 -31.19 14.01 1.52
CA ASP A 308 -31.10 15.47 1.36
C ASP A 308 -30.76 16.13 2.69
N VAL A 309 -29.54 16.56 2.81
CA VAL A 309 -28.85 16.95 4.06
C VAL A 309 -29.37 18.28 4.60
N ARG A 310 -30.34 18.91 3.91
CA ARG A 310 -30.76 20.27 4.20
C ARG A 310 -31.78 20.39 5.32
N GLU A 311 -32.37 19.30 5.79
CA GLU A 311 -33.45 19.35 6.77
C GLU A 311 -33.07 18.88 8.17
N ASP A 312 -31.86 18.36 8.43
CA ASP A 312 -31.58 17.72 9.70
C ASP A 312 -30.06 17.71 10.01
N SER A 313 -29.68 17.43 11.23
CA SER A 313 -28.31 17.19 11.71
C SER A 313 -27.46 16.20 10.86
N THR A 314 -27.86 15.95 9.64
CA THR A 314 -27.36 14.94 8.72
C THR A 314 -26.02 15.31 8.12
N GLU A 315 -25.68 16.62 8.00
CA GLU A 315 -24.37 17.02 7.45
C GLU A 315 -23.22 16.52 8.34
N ALA A 316 -23.40 16.67 9.65
CA ALA A 316 -22.49 16.10 10.61
C ALA A 316 -22.45 14.56 10.54
N LYS A 317 -23.61 13.91 10.43
CA LYS A 317 -23.69 12.46 10.27
C LYS A 317 -23.03 12.00 8.98
N ARG A 318 -23.23 12.69 7.87
CA ARG A 318 -22.62 12.36 6.59
C ARG A 318 -21.10 12.49 6.63
N CYS A 319 -20.57 13.57 7.20
CA CYS A 319 -19.14 13.77 7.37
C CYS A 319 -18.52 12.75 8.32
N LEU A 320 -19.24 12.37 9.38
CA LEU A 320 -18.80 11.40 10.37
C LEU A 320 -19.02 9.94 9.91
N ASN A 321 -19.99 9.70 9.05
CA ASN A 321 -20.35 8.39 8.54
C ASN A 321 -19.75 8.08 7.16
N CYS A 322 -18.82 8.86 6.67
CA CYS A 322 -18.11 8.53 5.45
C CYS A 322 -17.49 7.12 5.58
N ALA A 323 -18.18 6.13 5.00
CA ALA A 323 -17.93 4.71 5.27
C ALA A 323 -16.63 4.19 4.65
N GLY A 324 -15.98 4.99 3.82
CA GLY A 324 -14.71 4.69 3.17
C GLY A 324 -13.59 5.62 3.62
N ILE A 325 -12.38 5.28 3.26
CA ILE A 325 -11.23 6.20 3.28
C ILE A 325 -11.33 7.04 1.99
N CYS A 326 -12.45 7.77 1.80
CA CYS A 326 -12.59 8.64 0.64
C CYS A 326 -12.20 10.05 1.06
N GLU A 327 -10.98 10.45 0.74
CA GLU A 327 -10.46 11.81 0.92
C GLU A 327 -10.33 12.56 -0.41
N ASN A 328 -11.04 12.13 -1.46
CA ASN A 328 -10.94 12.73 -2.81
C ASN A 328 -11.10 14.25 -2.80
N CYS A 329 -12.02 14.78 -2.01
CA CYS A 329 -12.23 16.23 -1.93
C CYS A 329 -11.02 16.99 -1.35
N LYS A 330 -10.23 16.35 -0.49
CA LYS A 330 -8.96 16.87 0.01
C LYS A 330 -7.88 16.81 -1.07
N GLU A 331 -7.74 15.65 -1.73
CA GLU A 331 -6.67 15.41 -2.71
C GLU A 331 -6.81 16.26 -3.97
N VAL A 332 -8.05 16.44 -4.46
CA VAL A 332 -8.31 17.23 -5.68
C VAL A 332 -8.42 18.74 -5.44
N CYS A 333 -8.38 19.19 -4.20
CA CYS A 333 -8.49 20.62 -3.88
C CYS A 333 -7.18 21.36 -4.14
N PRO A 334 -7.08 22.24 -5.16
CA PRO A 334 -5.83 22.94 -5.48
C PRO A 334 -5.37 23.89 -4.37
N ASN A 335 -6.33 24.39 -3.60
CA ASN A 335 -6.08 25.34 -2.51
C ASN A 335 -5.98 24.67 -1.13
N ARG A 336 -6.12 23.34 -1.05
CA ARG A 336 -6.10 22.57 0.22
C ARG A 336 -7.19 23.02 1.21
N ALA A 337 -8.29 23.57 0.72
CA ALA A 337 -9.40 24.06 1.54
C ALA A 337 -10.21 22.93 2.22
N ASN A 338 -10.14 21.70 1.73
CA ASN A 338 -10.70 20.55 2.42
C ASN A 338 -9.60 19.82 3.19
N VAL A 339 -9.71 19.78 4.50
CA VAL A 339 -8.68 19.28 5.40
C VAL A 339 -9.19 18.04 6.15
N ALA A 340 -8.43 16.94 6.06
CA ALA A 340 -8.68 15.76 6.87
C ALA A 340 -8.06 15.93 8.25
N ILE A 341 -8.88 15.84 9.29
CA ILE A 341 -8.46 15.95 10.68
C ILE A 341 -8.70 14.65 11.43
N LYS A 342 -7.80 14.31 12.34
CA LYS A 342 -7.95 13.14 13.22
C LYS A 342 -8.57 13.58 14.53
N VAL A 343 -9.82 13.18 14.75
CA VAL A 343 -10.58 13.55 15.95
C VAL A 343 -10.49 12.41 16.97
N PRO A 344 -10.07 12.67 18.22
CA PRO A 344 -9.98 11.65 19.25
C PRO A 344 -11.35 10.97 19.50
N GLY A 345 -11.34 9.63 19.52
CA GLY A 345 -12.54 8.82 19.73
C GLY A 345 -13.40 8.60 18.48
N LEU A 346 -13.00 9.10 17.32
CA LEU A 346 -13.58 8.75 16.03
C LEU A 346 -12.59 7.86 15.24
N GLU A 347 -13.10 6.77 14.69
CA GLU A 347 -12.25 5.79 13.99
C GLU A 347 -11.67 6.32 12.68
N LYS A 348 -12.34 7.31 12.07
CA LYS A 348 -11.98 7.82 10.74
C LYS A 348 -11.65 9.30 10.80
N HIS A 349 -10.80 9.74 9.86
CA HIS A 349 -10.58 11.16 9.64
C HIS A 349 -11.90 11.86 9.32
N GLN A 350 -12.04 13.08 9.81
CA GLN A 350 -13.13 13.97 9.47
C GLN A 350 -12.65 15.01 8.49
N ILE A 351 -13.45 15.32 7.49
CA ILE A 351 -13.11 16.35 6.51
C ILE A 351 -13.83 17.64 6.91
N ILE A 352 -13.08 18.68 7.22
CA ILE A 352 -13.61 20.03 7.38
C ILE A 352 -13.29 20.85 6.13
N HIS A 353 -14.15 21.81 5.84
CA HIS A 353 -13.91 22.83 4.82
C HIS A 353 -13.37 24.09 5.49
N VAL A 354 -12.36 24.72 4.90
CA VAL A 354 -11.77 25.98 5.40
C VAL A 354 -12.10 27.07 4.39
N ASP A 355 -13.04 27.93 4.73
CA ASP A 355 -13.68 28.86 3.80
C ASP A 355 -12.67 29.82 3.16
N TYR A 356 -11.86 30.49 3.93
CA TYR A 356 -10.88 31.47 3.46
C TYR A 356 -9.77 30.88 2.55
N MET A 357 -9.66 29.56 2.49
CA MET A 357 -8.74 28.87 1.57
C MET A 357 -9.43 28.47 0.27
N CYS A 358 -10.76 28.52 0.19
CA CYS A 358 -11.55 28.10 -0.93
C CYS A 358 -11.72 29.21 -1.96
N ASN A 359 -11.61 28.87 -3.24
CA ASN A 359 -11.97 29.75 -4.37
C ASN A 359 -13.17 29.24 -5.16
N GLU A 360 -13.93 28.30 -4.60
CA GLU A 360 -15.13 27.70 -5.18
C GLU A 360 -14.94 27.12 -6.62
N CYS A 361 -13.76 26.60 -6.92
CA CYS A 361 -13.44 26.07 -8.26
C CYS A 361 -14.25 24.85 -8.67
N GLY A 362 -14.97 24.21 -7.73
CA GLY A 362 -15.83 23.06 -8.01
C GLY A 362 -15.12 21.72 -8.17
N ASN A 363 -13.79 21.64 -8.15
CA ASN A 363 -13.06 20.38 -8.33
C ASN A 363 -13.52 19.30 -7.34
N CYS A 364 -13.67 19.64 -6.07
CA CYS A 364 -14.08 18.69 -5.05
C CYS A 364 -15.50 18.14 -5.30
N LYS A 365 -16.38 18.90 -5.95
CA LYS A 365 -17.69 18.43 -6.40
C LYS A 365 -17.55 17.48 -7.60
N SER A 366 -16.77 17.88 -8.61
CA SER A 366 -16.61 17.12 -9.85
C SER A 366 -16.01 15.71 -9.62
N PHE A 367 -15.15 15.58 -8.60
CA PHE A 367 -14.51 14.31 -8.26
C PHE A 367 -15.17 13.60 -7.08
N CYS A 368 -16.28 14.10 -6.55
CA CYS A 368 -16.97 13.46 -5.43
C CYS A 368 -17.74 12.21 -5.90
N PRO A 369 -17.38 11.00 -5.43
CA PRO A 369 -18.08 9.78 -5.82
C PRO A 369 -19.49 9.66 -5.21
N TYR A 370 -19.87 10.59 -4.32
CA TYR A 370 -21.15 10.61 -3.63
C TYR A 370 -22.06 11.76 -4.10
N ASP A 371 -21.73 12.37 -5.24
CA ASP A 371 -22.47 13.51 -5.80
C ASP A 371 -22.67 14.69 -4.82
N SER A 372 -21.71 14.89 -3.94
CA SER A 372 -21.70 15.99 -2.97
C SER A 372 -20.93 17.19 -3.52
N ALA A 373 -21.23 18.36 -3.00
CA ALA A 373 -20.42 19.58 -3.17
C ALA A 373 -19.64 19.90 -1.88
N PRO A 374 -18.49 19.28 -1.63
CA PRO A 374 -17.80 19.38 -0.35
C PRO A 374 -17.52 20.80 0.14
N TYR A 375 -17.31 21.74 -0.78
CA TYR A 375 -17.11 23.17 -0.44
C TYR A 375 -18.39 23.85 0.07
N LEU A 376 -19.56 23.24 -0.13
CA LEU A 376 -20.85 23.71 0.42
C LEU A 376 -21.35 22.81 1.55
N ASP A 377 -21.07 21.53 1.45
CA ASP A 377 -21.71 20.49 2.25
C ASP A 377 -20.90 20.10 3.49
N LYS A 378 -19.59 20.36 3.52
CA LYS A 378 -18.76 20.00 4.67
C LYS A 378 -18.87 21.03 5.78
N PHE A 379 -18.71 20.56 7.04
CA PHE A 379 -18.68 21.46 8.16
C PHE A 379 -17.53 22.45 8.02
N THR A 380 -17.84 23.73 7.98
CA THR A 380 -16.94 24.80 7.51
C THR A 380 -16.29 25.54 8.69
N LEU A 381 -14.97 25.73 8.61
CA LEU A 381 -14.24 26.65 9.47
C LEU A 381 -14.18 28.01 8.77
N PHE A 382 -14.77 29.03 9.38
CA PHE A 382 -14.73 30.41 8.93
C PHE A 382 -13.61 31.18 9.63
N MET A 383 -13.05 32.17 8.95
CA MET A 383 -11.99 32.99 9.50
C MET A 383 -12.49 33.85 10.69
N ASP A 384 -13.66 34.46 10.51
CA ASP A 384 -14.32 35.31 11.52
C ASP A 384 -15.85 35.29 11.35
N GLU A 385 -16.54 36.11 12.14
CA GLU A 385 -18.00 36.25 12.09
C GLU A 385 -18.51 36.86 10.78
N ASN A 386 -17.74 37.75 10.14
CA ASN A 386 -18.12 38.37 8.89
C ASN A 386 -18.04 37.35 7.74
N ASP A 387 -16.95 36.57 7.71
CA ASP A 387 -16.76 35.47 6.78
C ASP A 387 -17.93 34.46 6.92
N MET A 388 -18.27 34.12 8.16
CA MET A 388 -19.43 33.28 8.42
C MET A 388 -20.76 33.91 7.97
N ALA A 389 -20.91 35.22 8.08
CA ALA A 389 -22.14 35.94 7.70
C ALA A 389 -22.38 35.91 6.18
N ASP A 390 -21.33 35.93 5.38
CA ASP A 390 -21.39 35.92 3.91
C ASP A 390 -21.65 34.52 3.35
N SER A 391 -21.53 33.46 4.15
CA SER A 391 -21.77 32.08 3.76
C SER A 391 -23.12 31.55 4.26
N LYS A 392 -23.61 30.50 3.60
CA LYS A 392 -24.78 29.71 4.05
C LYS A 392 -24.39 28.35 4.64
N ASN A 393 -23.12 27.99 4.56
CA ASN A 393 -22.63 26.71 5.01
C ASN A 393 -22.84 26.54 6.51
N GLN A 394 -23.10 25.31 6.92
CA GLN A 394 -23.00 24.94 8.34
C GLN A 394 -21.51 24.93 8.73
N GLY A 395 -21.21 25.48 9.88
CA GLY A 395 -19.82 25.61 10.28
C GLY A 395 -19.64 26.42 11.55
N PHE A 396 -18.41 26.82 11.81
CA PHE A 396 -18.05 27.55 13.01
C PHE A 396 -16.93 28.54 12.76
N THR A 397 -16.88 29.58 13.57
CA THR A 397 -15.70 30.44 13.76
C THR A 397 -15.26 30.38 15.21
N VAL A 398 -13.95 30.44 15.43
CA VAL A 398 -13.36 30.35 16.78
C VAL A 398 -13.21 31.76 17.33
N LEU A 399 -13.86 32.04 18.45
CA LEU A 399 -13.77 33.32 19.16
C LEU A 399 -12.62 33.32 20.18
N ASP A 400 -12.44 32.19 20.86
CA ASP A 400 -11.33 31.93 21.76
C ASP A 400 -10.93 30.44 21.71
N LYS A 401 -9.71 30.19 21.22
CA LYS A 401 -9.20 28.81 21.06
C LYS A 401 -8.86 28.14 22.39
N ASP A 402 -8.49 28.91 23.42
CA ASP A 402 -8.00 28.34 24.67
C ASP A 402 -9.15 27.82 25.53
N THR A 403 -10.29 28.48 25.47
CA THR A 403 -11.56 28.04 26.09
C THR A 403 -12.44 27.21 25.17
N VAL A 404 -12.08 27.08 23.89
CA VAL A 404 -12.89 26.48 22.81
C VAL A 404 -14.25 27.17 22.74
N HIS A 405 -14.21 28.51 22.70
CA HIS A 405 -15.39 29.33 22.50
C HIS A 405 -15.60 29.59 21.01
N CYS A 406 -16.75 29.15 20.50
CA CYS A 406 -17.06 29.16 19.07
C CYS A 406 -18.45 29.76 18.82
N LYS A 407 -18.58 30.50 17.75
CA LYS A 407 -19.89 30.79 17.15
C LYS A 407 -20.17 29.76 16.07
N VAL A 408 -21.33 29.11 16.12
CA VAL A 408 -21.63 27.91 15.32
C VAL A 408 -22.91 28.11 14.55
N ARG A 409 -22.87 27.95 13.22
CA ARG A 409 -24.10 27.82 12.42
C ARG A 409 -24.46 26.36 12.29
N PHE A 410 -25.59 25.99 12.85
CA PHE A 410 -26.10 24.63 12.85
C PHE A 410 -27.62 24.61 12.67
N CYS A 411 -28.11 23.82 11.71
CA CYS A 411 -29.54 23.71 11.36
C CYS A 411 -30.25 25.06 11.18
N GLY A 412 -29.59 26.02 10.50
CA GLY A 412 -30.12 27.35 10.20
C GLY A 412 -30.07 28.35 11.37
N GLU A 413 -29.63 27.94 12.55
CA GLU A 413 -29.46 28.81 13.71
C GLU A 413 -27.98 29.14 13.95
N ILE A 414 -27.75 30.30 14.54
CA ILE A 414 -26.41 30.71 15.01
C ILE A 414 -26.40 30.56 16.52
N LEU A 415 -25.49 29.75 17.01
CA LEU A 415 -25.31 29.43 18.43
C LEU A 415 -23.96 29.99 18.88
N ASP A 416 -23.95 30.53 20.08
CA ASP A 416 -22.72 30.85 20.81
C ASP A 416 -22.48 29.68 21.78
N TRP A 417 -21.30 29.04 21.71
CA TRP A 417 -21.05 27.80 22.46
C TRP A 417 -19.61 27.76 22.96
N THR A 418 -19.48 27.35 24.21
CA THR A 418 -18.18 27.08 24.85
C THR A 418 -18.11 25.61 25.27
N LEU A 419 -16.93 25.03 25.23
CA LEU A 419 -16.70 23.62 25.60
C LEU A 419 -17.22 23.34 27.04
N GLY A 420 -18.07 22.32 27.13
CA GLY A 420 -18.68 21.91 28.39
C GLY A 420 -20.07 22.48 28.64
N GLU A 421 -20.54 23.40 27.83
CA GLU A 421 -21.91 23.93 27.91
C GLU A 421 -22.93 22.96 27.26
N GLU A 422 -24.14 22.88 27.85
CA GLU A 422 -25.24 22.16 27.22
C GLU A 422 -25.64 22.80 25.90
N THR A 423 -25.78 21.99 24.86
CA THR A 423 -26.09 22.46 23.52
C THR A 423 -26.80 21.39 22.70
N LYS A 424 -27.52 21.81 21.67
CA LYS A 424 -28.07 20.93 20.65
C LYS A 424 -27.06 20.51 19.55
N ILE A 425 -25.84 21.04 19.59
CA ILE A 425 -24.78 20.66 18.67
C ILE A 425 -24.37 19.21 18.97
N PRO A 426 -24.34 18.30 17.98
CA PRO A 426 -23.93 16.92 18.18
C PRO A 426 -22.54 16.80 18.81
N GLU A 427 -22.36 15.86 19.74
CA GLU A 427 -21.07 15.62 20.43
C GLU A 427 -19.90 15.45 19.46
N ALA A 428 -20.14 14.79 18.32
CA ALA A 428 -19.10 14.61 17.30
C ALA A 428 -18.62 15.93 16.71
N LEU A 429 -19.51 16.91 16.47
CA LEU A 429 -19.12 18.26 16.01
C LEU A 429 -18.43 19.06 17.11
N GLN A 430 -18.85 18.92 18.36
CA GLN A 430 -18.14 19.51 19.49
C GLN A 430 -16.70 19.03 19.54
N LYS A 431 -16.47 17.72 19.38
CA LYS A 431 -15.12 17.12 19.29
C LYS A 431 -14.31 17.64 18.09
N VAL A 432 -14.96 17.85 16.94
CA VAL A 432 -14.31 18.44 15.77
C VAL A 432 -13.82 19.85 16.10
N MET A 433 -14.64 20.70 16.67
CA MET A 433 -14.28 22.08 17.04
C MET A 433 -13.18 22.10 18.10
N GLU A 434 -13.30 21.27 19.14
CA GLU A 434 -12.26 21.10 20.16
C GLU A 434 -10.92 20.67 19.54
N THR A 435 -10.94 19.69 18.64
CA THR A 435 -9.74 19.21 17.97
C THR A 435 -9.09 20.30 17.10
N VAL A 436 -9.90 21.08 16.38
CA VAL A 436 -9.37 22.19 15.58
C VAL A 436 -8.69 23.23 16.48
N CYS A 437 -9.31 23.59 17.60
CA CYS A 437 -8.74 24.55 18.55
C CYS A 437 -7.45 24.07 19.23
N LYS A 438 -7.28 22.74 19.42
CA LYS A 438 -6.13 22.17 20.14
C LYS A 438 -5.01 21.72 19.21
N ASP A 439 -5.34 20.97 18.18
CA ASP A 439 -4.36 20.21 17.39
C ASP A 439 -4.12 20.80 15.99
N TYR A 440 -5.07 21.61 15.48
CA TYR A 440 -5.02 22.19 14.14
C TYR A 440 -5.03 23.74 14.18
N THR A 441 -4.38 24.31 15.18
CA THR A 441 -4.35 25.78 15.40
C THR A 441 -3.78 26.56 14.22
N TYR A 442 -3.00 25.93 13.35
CA TYR A 442 -2.49 26.54 12.13
C TYR A 442 -3.60 26.88 11.10
N LEU A 443 -4.80 26.33 11.27
CA LEU A 443 -5.99 26.68 10.48
C LEU A 443 -6.74 27.90 11.04
N LEU A 444 -6.37 28.38 12.22
CA LEU A 444 -6.97 29.57 12.83
C LEU A 444 -6.17 30.79 12.44
N ARG A 445 -6.84 31.85 12.02
CA ARG A 445 -6.21 33.13 11.66
C ARG A 445 -6.55 34.22 12.66
#